data_4f93d9164517a48e834fc22745eee44e
#
_entry.id   4f93d9164517a48e834fc22745eee44e
#
_cell.length_a   1.000
_cell.length_b   1.000
_cell.length_c   1.000
_cell.angle_alpha   90.00
_cell.angle_beta   90.00
_cell.angle_gamma   90.00
#
_symmetry.space_group_name_H-M   'P 1'
#
loop_
_entity.id
_entity.type
_entity.pdbx_description
1 polymer ?
#
loop_
_entity_poly.entity_id
_entity_poly.type
_entity_poly.pdbx_seq_one_letter_code
_entity_poly.pdbx_strand_id
1 'polypeptide(L)'
;FLETISRRGAYLALLQQYPPALHKLADVIGSSSWAADYLTRHPILLDELLDVRLFDPTPDWQTFRSELRLRLAQHVDDTEREMDLLRETHHAQVFRLLAQDIAGLHTVEHLADRLSELADIMLQTTLDLCWQKLKHRHPHPERPPRFAVIGYGKLGGKELGFASDLDLVYLHDDPEPDVGELYARLG
;
A
#
# COMPACT_ATOMS: atom_id res chain seq x y z
N PHE A 1 2.23 21.74 6.37
CA PHE A 1 3.32 20.99 5.78
C PHE A 1 4.70 21.62 6.04
N LEU A 2 4.96 22.86 5.59
CA LEU A 2 6.27 23.53 5.77
C LEU A 2 6.69 23.63 7.23
N GLU A 3 5.75 23.86 8.14
CA GLU A 3 5.99 23.89 9.58
C GLU A 3 6.44 22.52 10.13
N THR A 4 5.89 21.45 9.56
CA THR A 4 6.26 20.07 9.96
C THR A 4 7.66 19.70 9.50
N ILE A 5 8.05 20.04 8.26
CA ILE A 5 9.38 19.74 7.74
C ILE A 5 10.46 20.69 8.24
N SER A 6 10.11 21.94 8.60
CA SER A 6 11.08 22.90 9.16
C SER A 6 11.76 22.41 10.45
N ARG A 7 11.08 21.54 11.19
CA ARG A 7 11.62 20.91 12.40
C ARG A 7 12.55 19.71 12.09
N ARG A 8 12.68 19.32 10.81
CA ARG A 8 13.48 18.19 10.36
C ARG A 8 14.51 18.66 9.34
N GLY A 9 15.65 19.13 9.82
CA GLY A 9 16.71 19.72 8.97
C GLY A 9 17.17 18.83 7.80
N ALA A 10 17.06 17.50 7.95
CA ALA A 10 17.41 16.57 6.87
C ALA A 10 16.55 16.77 5.60
N TYR A 11 15.24 16.99 5.74
CA TYR A 11 14.36 17.24 4.59
C TYR A 11 14.60 18.58 3.93
N LEU A 12 14.92 19.63 4.72
CA LEU A 12 15.30 20.93 4.17
C LEU A 12 16.61 20.82 3.37
N ALA A 13 17.60 20.13 3.89
CA ALA A 13 18.87 19.89 3.22
C ALA A 13 18.66 19.10 1.91
N LEU A 14 17.80 18.07 1.93
CA LEU A 14 17.43 17.28 0.75
C LEU A 14 16.81 18.16 -0.34
N LEU A 15 15.82 18.97 0.00
CA LEU A 15 15.14 19.86 -0.97
C LEU A 15 16.09 20.96 -1.50
N GLN A 16 17.02 21.45 -0.67
CA GLN A 16 18.05 22.39 -1.09
C GLN A 16 19.05 21.76 -2.06
N GLN A 17 19.43 20.51 -1.81
CA GLN A 17 20.37 19.76 -2.63
C GLN A 17 19.79 19.32 -3.98
N TYR A 18 18.47 19.09 -4.02
CA TYR A 18 17.74 18.59 -5.19
C TYR A 18 16.58 19.53 -5.58
N PRO A 19 16.85 20.70 -6.22
CA PRO A 19 15.81 21.64 -6.61
C PRO A 19 14.66 21.05 -7.43
N PRO A 20 14.86 20.05 -8.32
CA PRO A 20 13.73 19.41 -9.00
C PRO A 20 12.73 18.75 -8.07
N ALA A 21 13.18 18.17 -6.93
CA ALA A 21 12.27 17.62 -5.92
C ALA A 21 11.44 18.71 -5.25
N LEU A 22 12.01 19.91 -5.04
CA LEU A 22 11.28 21.05 -4.51
C LEU A 22 10.16 21.52 -5.45
N HIS A 23 10.40 21.56 -6.77
CA HIS A 23 9.37 21.90 -7.75
C HIS A 23 8.24 20.85 -7.76
N LYS A 24 8.59 19.57 -7.82
CA LYS A 24 7.60 18.47 -7.73
C LYS A 24 6.76 18.57 -6.45
N LEU A 25 7.41 18.86 -5.32
CA LEU A 25 6.73 19.06 -4.05
C LEU A 25 5.76 20.23 -4.11
N ALA A 26 6.19 21.36 -4.65
CA ALA A 26 5.36 22.57 -4.79
C ALA A 26 4.13 22.29 -5.66
N ASP A 27 4.30 21.55 -6.76
CA ASP A 27 3.20 21.13 -7.64
C ASP A 27 2.20 20.25 -6.90
N VAL A 28 2.69 19.24 -6.15
CA VAL A 28 1.85 18.31 -5.39
C VAL A 28 1.06 19.02 -4.30
N ILE A 29 1.72 19.83 -3.44
CA ILE A 29 1.03 20.51 -2.33
C ILE A 29 0.17 21.70 -2.81
N GLY A 30 0.52 22.32 -3.94
CA GLY A 30 -0.23 23.43 -4.53
C GLY A 30 -1.49 22.96 -5.24
N SER A 31 -1.50 21.75 -5.77
CA SER A 31 -2.62 21.21 -6.54
C SER A 31 -3.70 20.56 -5.67
N SER A 32 -3.37 20.08 -4.46
CA SER A 32 -4.30 19.35 -3.63
C SER A 32 -4.03 19.56 -2.13
N SER A 33 -5.04 20.07 -1.41
CA SER A 33 -4.99 20.15 0.06
C SER A 33 -4.88 18.76 0.70
N TRP A 34 -5.54 17.76 0.12
CA TRP A 34 -5.44 16.36 0.57
C TRP A 34 -4.00 15.84 0.43
N ALA A 35 -3.33 16.13 -0.69
CA ALA A 35 -1.93 15.76 -0.90
C ALA A 35 -0.99 16.43 0.14
N ALA A 36 -1.22 17.71 0.43
CA ALA A 36 -0.46 18.42 1.45
C ALA A 36 -0.67 17.84 2.85
N ASP A 37 -1.89 17.47 3.21
CA ASP A 37 -2.22 16.81 4.47
C ASP A 37 -1.62 15.39 4.54
N TYR A 38 -1.65 14.66 3.42
CA TYR A 38 -1.08 13.32 3.33
C TYR A 38 0.43 13.33 3.56
N LEU A 39 1.17 14.23 2.89
CA LEU A 39 2.61 14.41 3.10
C LEU A 39 2.94 14.94 4.52
N THR A 40 2.05 15.73 5.11
CA THR A 40 2.24 16.21 6.49
C THR A 40 2.21 15.06 7.49
N ARG A 41 1.34 14.10 7.26
CA ARG A 41 1.22 12.87 8.07
C ARG A 41 2.32 11.86 7.78
N HIS A 42 2.84 11.83 6.57
CA HIS A 42 3.83 10.86 6.10
C HIS A 42 5.07 11.54 5.48
N PRO A 43 5.88 12.28 6.25
CA PRO A 43 7.01 13.06 5.70
C PRO A 43 8.08 12.22 5.03
N ILE A 44 8.20 10.93 5.36
CA ILE A 44 9.14 9.99 4.73
C ILE A 44 8.90 9.86 3.22
N LEU A 45 7.68 10.15 2.74
CA LEU A 45 7.33 10.11 1.31
C LEU A 45 8.04 11.18 0.48
N LEU A 46 8.71 12.15 1.10
CA LEU A 46 9.56 13.09 0.39
C LEU A 46 10.72 12.39 -0.34
N ASP A 47 11.15 11.23 0.15
CA ASP A 47 12.18 10.44 -0.51
C ASP A 47 11.71 9.91 -1.88
N GLU A 48 10.41 9.69 -2.06
CA GLU A 48 9.82 9.28 -3.35
C GLU A 48 9.98 10.35 -4.44
N LEU A 49 10.07 11.64 -4.06
CA LEU A 49 10.29 12.72 -5.02
C LEU A 49 11.67 12.66 -5.70
N LEU A 50 12.61 11.92 -5.13
CA LEU A 50 13.94 11.68 -5.66
C LEU A 50 13.96 10.53 -6.67
N ASP A 51 12.98 9.64 -6.64
CA ASP A 51 12.94 8.53 -7.60
C ASP A 51 12.65 9.07 -9.01
N VAL A 52 13.55 8.74 -9.94
CA VAL A 52 13.40 9.11 -11.35
C VAL A 52 12.20 8.46 -12.01
N ARG A 53 11.73 7.34 -11.46
CA ARG A 53 10.57 6.57 -11.92
C ARG A 53 9.25 7.06 -11.34
N LEU A 54 9.24 8.13 -10.54
CA LEU A 54 8.01 8.64 -9.90
C LEU A 54 6.89 8.88 -10.92
N PHE A 55 7.24 9.39 -12.10
CA PHE A 55 6.30 9.70 -13.17
C PHE A 55 6.23 8.64 -14.28
N ASP A 56 6.73 7.42 -14.04
CA ASP A 56 6.46 6.29 -14.91
C ASP A 56 5.03 5.79 -14.65
N PRO A 57 4.11 5.94 -15.63
CA PRO A 57 2.71 5.60 -15.42
C PRO A 57 2.43 4.09 -15.45
N THR A 58 3.46 3.27 -15.74
CA THR A 58 3.32 1.83 -15.88
C THR A 58 3.95 1.13 -14.67
N PRO A 59 3.17 0.83 -13.61
CA PRO A 59 3.71 0.15 -12.46
C PRO A 59 4.08 -1.29 -12.82
N ASP A 60 5.29 -1.69 -12.44
CA ASP A 60 5.72 -3.08 -12.47
C ASP A 60 5.27 -3.79 -11.17
N TRP A 61 4.01 -4.22 -11.16
CA TRP A 61 3.43 -4.93 -10.02
C TRP A 61 4.10 -6.26 -9.71
N GLN A 62 4.73 -6.89 -10.69
CA GLN A 62 5.44 -8.15 -10.47
C GLN A 62 6.72 -7.92 -9.67
N THR A 63 7.53 -6.95 -10.09
CA THR A 63 8.72 -6.54 -9.34
C THR A 63 8.33 -6.02 -7.96
N PHE A 64 7.31 -5.18 -7.85
CA PHE A 64 6.80 -4.66 -6.59
C PHE A 64 6.43 -5.78 -5.60
N ARG A 65 5.65 -6.77 -6.03
CA ARG A 65 5.28 -7.94 -5.18
C ARG A 65 6.51 -8.71 -4.71
N SER A 66 7.48 -8.90 -5.60
CA SER A 66 8.70 -9.65 -5.31
C SER A 66 9.57 -8.93 -4.29
N GLU A 67 9.76 -7.62 -4.45
CA GLU A 67 10.51 -6.78 -3.52
C GLU A 67 9.84 -6.71 -2.15
N LEU A 68 8.51 -6.52 -2.10
CA LEU A 68 7.76 -6.50 -0.86
C LEU A 68 7.92 -7.82 -0.10
N ARG A 69 7.79 -8.97 -0.79
CA ARG A 69 7.99 -10.30 -0.18
C ARG A 69 9.40 -10.47 0.35
N LEU A 70 10.43 -10.04 -0.39
CA LEU A 70 11.82 -10.13 0.06
C LEU A 70 12.07 -9.28 1.31
N ARG A 71 11.51 -8.07 1.37
CA ARG A 71 11.62 -7.21 2.55
C ARG A 71 10.92 -7.82 3.76
N LEU A 72 9.72 -8.35 3.60
CA LEU A 72 8.96 -9.01 4.66
C LEU A 72 9.68 -10.27 5.17
N ALA A 73 10.29 -11.05 4.28
CA ALA A 73 11.04 -12.26 4.65
C ALA A 73 12.27 -11.98 5.55
N GLN A 74 12.76 -10.75 5.60
CA GLN A 74 13.86 -10.36 6.49
C GLN A 74 13.40 -10.10 7.94
N HIS A 75 12.08 -10.05 8.17
CA HIS A 75 11.46 -9.70 9.45
C HIS A 75 10.43 -10.75 9.92
N VAL A 76 10.65 -12.01 9.52
CA VAL A 76 9.81 -13.14 9.97
C VAL A 76 9.80 -13.13 11.51
N ASP A 77 8.62 -13.27 12.10
CA ASP A 77 8.36 -13.24 13.54
C ASP A 77 8.35 -11.84 14.21
N ASP A 78 8.67 -10.77 13.50
CA ASP A 78 8.48 -9.39 13.95
C ASP A 78 7.21 -8.78 13.33
N THR A 79 6.07 -9.07 13.95
CA THR A 79 4.76 -8.64 13.44
C THR A 79 4.63 -7.12 13.35
N GLU A 80 5.22 -6.38 14.29
CA GLU A 80 5.19 -4.92 14.28
C GLU A 80 5.92 -4.38 13.05
N ARG A 81 7.12 -4.89 12.79
CA ARG A 81 7.91 -4.48 11.64
C ARG A 81 7.27 -4.90 10.30
N GLU A 82 6.66 -6.10 10.23
CA GLU A 82 5.90 -6.51 9.06
C GLU A 82 4.73 -5.54 8.77
N MET A 83 3.97 -5.16 9.80
CA MET A 83 2.87 -4.21 9.67
C MET A 83 3.35 -2.83 9.24
N ASP A 84 4.46 -2.35 9.79
CA ASP A 84 5.05 -1.07 9.41
C ASP A 84 5.52 -1.09 7.95
N LEU A 85 6.19 -2.17 7.52
CA LEU A 85 6.61 -2.35 6.12
C LEU A 85 5.42 -2.33 5.16
N LEU A 86 4.32 -2.98 5.52
CA LEU A 86 3.10 -2.96 4.70
C LEU A 86 2.54 -1.53 4.59
N ARG A 87 2.45 -0.80 5.71
CA ARG A 87 1.96 0.58 5.74
C ARG A 87 2.87 1.52 4.95
N GLU A 88 4.19 1.48 5.21
CA GLU A 88 5.18 2.30 4.52
C GLU A 88 5.11 2.09 3.01
N THR A 89 5.07 0.81 2.59
CA THR A 89 5.04 0.44 1.18
C THR A 89 3.73 0.85 0.50
N HIS A 90 2.59 0.65 1.18
CA HIS A 90 1.29 1.12 0.68
C HIS A 90 1.29 2.64 0.51
N HIS A 91 1.72 3.39 1.52
CA HIS A 91 1.78 4.85 1.46
C HIS A 91 2.68 5.35 0.33
N ALA A 92 3.81 4.69 0.09
CA ALA A 92 4.71 5.05 -1.01
C ALA A 92 4.01 4.87 -2.38
N GLN A 93 3.31 3.76 -2.60
CA GLN A 93 2.60 3.52 -3.86
C GLN A 93 1.40 4.47 -4.05
N VAL A 94 0.63 4.72 -3.01
CA VAL A 94 -0.47 5.71 -3.05
C VAL A 94 0.09 7.09 -3.40
N PHE A 95 1.20 7.50 -2.81
CA PHE A 95 1.83 8.77 -3.12
C PHE A 95 2.34 8.86 -4.56
N ARG A 96 2.91 7.78 -5.11
CA ARG A 96 3.32 7.71 -6.52
C ARG A 96 2.12 7.92 -7.44
N LEU A 97 1.03 7.20 -7.23
CA LEU A 97 -0.20 7.34 -8.01
C LEU A 97 -0.79 8.75 -7.90
N LEU A 98 -0.75 9.35 -6.71
CA LEU A 98 -1.18 10.72 -6.49
C LEU A 98 -0.34 11.73 -7.28
N ALA A 99 0.99 11.60 -7.26
CA ALA A 99 1.88 12.49 -8.00
C ALA A 99 1.67 12.36 -9.52
N GLN A 100 1.44 11.14 -10.00
CA GLN A 100 1.13 10.85 -11.41
C GLN A 100 -0.23 11.41 -11.83
N ASP A 101 -1.25 11.31 -10.96
CA ASP A 101 -2.58 11.88 -11.18
C ASP A 101 -2.52 13.41 -11.28
N ILE A 102 -1.84 14.08 -10.35
CA ILE A 102 -1.61 15.53 -10.37
C ILE A 102 -0.87 15.96 -11.64
N ALA A 103 0.06 15.13 -12.13
CA ALA A 103 0.76 15.35 -13.38
C ALA A 103 -0.10 15.07 -14.65
N GLY A 104 -1.35 14.62 -14.48
CA GLY A 104 -2.26 14.32 -15.59
C GLY A 104 -1.91 13.05 -16.37
N LEU A 105 -1.18 12.12 -15.77
CA LEU A 105 -0.72 10.89 -16.43
C LEU A 105 -1.78 9.78 -16.44
N HIS A 106 -2.85 9.92 -15.66
CA HIS A 106 -3.93 8.95 -15.57
C HIS A 106 -5.28 9.56 -15.93
N THR A 107 -6.17 8.77 -16.54
CA THR A 107 -7.61 9.04 -16.49
C THR A 107 -8.15 8.56 -15.14
N VAL A 108 -9.35 9.01 -14.76
CA VAL A 108 -10.00 8.60 -13.50
C VAL A 108 -10.16 7.07 -13.45
N GLU A 109 -10.54 6.45 -14.57
CA GLU A 109 -10.71 5.00 -14.68
C GLU A 109 -9.36 4.26 -14.48
N HIS A 110 -8.30 4.72 -15.17
CA HIS A 110 -6.97 4.11 -15.01
C HIS A 110 -6.44 4.27 -13.59
N LEU A 111 -6.67 5.42 -12.95
CA LEU A 111 -6.28 5.62 -11.56
C LEU A 111 -7.01 4.65 -10.63
N ALA A 112 -8.34 4.51 -10.78
CA ALA A 112 -9.14 3.59 -10.01
C ALA A 112 -8.72 2.13 -10.19
N ASP A 113 -8.38 1.72 -11.43
CA ASP A 113 -7.80 0.40 -11.71
C ASP A 113 -6.47 0.19 -10.96
N ARG A 114 -5.55 1.19 -11.00
CA ARG A 114 -4.24 1.10 -10.31
C ARG A 114 -4.37 1.02 -8.79
N LEU A 115 -5.30 1.80 -8.22
CA LEU A 115 -5.59 1.73 -6.78
C LEU A 115 -6.20 0.38 -6.39
N SER A 116 -7.06 -0.19 -7.23
CA SER A 116 -7.64 -1.52 -7.03
C SER A 116 -6.60 -2.63 -7.13
N GLU A 117 -5.70 -2.56 -8.13
CA GLU A 117 -4.56 -3.49 -8.26
C GLU A 117 -3.63 -3.43 -7.03
N LEU A 118 -3.36 -2.23 -6.52
CA LEU A 118 -2.58 -2.05 -5.29
C LEU A 118 -3.30 -2.69 -4.09
N ALA A 119 -4.61 -2.45 -3.94
CA ALA A 119 -5.42 -3.04 -2.87
C ALA A 119 -5.39 -4.57 -2.92
N ASP A 120 -5.55 -5.17 -4.10
CA ASP A 120 -5.47 -6.63 -4.30
C ASP A 120 -4.11 -7.19 -3.87
N ILE A 121 -3.02 -6.49 -4.21
CA ILE A 121 -1.66 -6.92 -3.82
C ILE A 121 -1.50 -6.86 -2.30
N MET A 122 -1.94 -5.78 -1.67
CA MET A 122 -1.82 -5.59 -0.23
C MET A 122 -2.67 -6.60 0.54
N LEU A 123 -3.90 -6.84 0.10
CA LEU A 123 -4.80 -7.85 0.68
C LEU A 123 -4.20 -9.26 0.57
N GLN A 124 -3.75 -9.66 -0.63
CA GLN A 124 -3.14 -10.97 -0.83
C GLN A 124 -1.88 -11.15 0.03
N THR A 125 -1.02 -10.12 0.09
CA THR A 125 0.21 -10.20 0.90
C THR A 125 -0.11 -10.29 2.39
N THR A 126 -1.09 -9.54 2.87
CA THR A 126 -1.54 -9.60 4.27
C THR A 126 -2.13 -10.96 4.60
N LEU A 127 -2.98 -11.50 3.70
CA LEU A 127 -3.56 -12.83 3.86
C LEU A 127 -2.48 -13.91 3.93
N ASP A 128 -1.49 -13.86 3.03
CA ASP A 128 -0.36 -14.81 3.02
C ASP A 128 0.41 -14.75 4.35
N LEU A 129 0.70 -13.56 4.89
CA LEU A 129 1.37 -13.40 6.18
C LEU A 129 0.54 -13.94 7.35
N CYS A 130 -0.75 -13.60 7.40
CA CYS A 130 -1.64 -14.08 8.44
C CYS A 130 -1.76 -15.61 8.40
N TRP A 131 -1.88 -16.20 7.20
CA TRP A 131 -1.92 -17.65 7.05
C TRP A 131 -0.63 -18.30 7.52
N GLN A 132 0.55 -17.79 7.16
CA GLN A 132 1.81 -18.35 7.64
C GLN A 132 1.89 -18.40 9.17
N LYS A 133 1.32 -17.43 9.87
CA LYS A 133 1.28 -17.38 11.33
C LYS A 133 0.22 -18.31 11.94
N LEU A 134 -0.88 -18.56 11.25
CA LEU A 134 -2.03 -19.30 11.77
C LEU A 134 -2.06 -20.77 11.33
N LYS A 135 -1.45 -21.13 10.22
CA LYS A 135 -1.55 -22.46 9.57
C LYS A 135 -1.18 -23.63 10.48
N HIS A 136 -0.33 -23.42 11.49
CA HIS A 136 0.05 -24.47 12.44
C HIS A 136 -1.14 -24.98 13.28
N ARG A 137 -2.26 -24.22 13.30
CA ARG A 137 -3.50 -24.62 13.97
C ARG A 137 -4.43 -25.42 13.05
N HIS A 138 -4.12 -25.48 11.76
CA HIS A 138 -4.91 -26.23 10.80
C HIS A 138 -4.48 -27.70 10.78
N PRO A 139 -5.40 -28.69 10.67
CA PRO A 139 -5.05 -30.12 10.56
C PRO A 139 -4.08 -30.42 9.42
N HIS A 140 -4.11 -29.62 8.36
CA HIS A 140 -3.28 -29.75 7.16
C HIS A 140 -2.52 -28.44 6.87
N PRO A 141 -1.51 -28.08 7.66
CA PRO A 141 -0.79 -26.80 7.55
C PRO A 141 0.00 -26.64 6.25
N GLU A 142 0.22 -27.74 5.51
CA GLU A 142 0.89 -27.76 4.20
C GLU A 142 -0.01 -27.29 3.05
N ARG A 143 -1.32 -27.26 3.26
CA ARG A 143 -2.30 -26.83 2.25
C ARG A 143 -2.50 -25.32 2.27
N PRO A 144 -2.79 -24.70 1.11
CA PRO A 144 -3.26 -23.31 1.09
C PRO A 144 -4.62 -23.22 1.80
N PRO A 145 -4.97 -22.05 2.37
CA PRO A 145 -6.27 -21.86 2.99
C PRO A 145 -7.39 -21.95 1.94
N ARG A 146 -8.46 -22.61 2.30
CA ARG A 146 -9.71 -22.58 1.52
C ARG A 146 -10.53 -21.35 1.90
N PHE A 147 -10.00 -20.20 1.53
CA PHE A 147 -10.46 -18.88 1.97
C PHE A 147 -10.52 -17.92 0.79
N ALA A 148 -11.59 -17.16 0.71
CA ALA A 148 -11.78 -16.15 -0.31
C ALA A 148 -12.09 -14.80 0.34
N VAL A 149 -11.51 -13.75 -0.20
CA VAL A 149 -11.84 -12.36 0.11
C VAL A 149 -12.63 -11.80 -1.08
N ILE A 150 -13.83 -11.31 -0.82
CA ILE A 150 -14.70 -10.73 -1.83
C ILE A 150 -14.77 -9.23 -1.58
N GLY A 151 -14.28 -8.43 -2.53
CA GLY A 151 -14.42 -6.99 -2.52
C GLY A 151 -15.81 -6.56 -2.95
N TYR A 152 -16.44 -5.71 -2.15
CA TYR A 152 -17.70 -5.04 -2.45
C TYR A 152 -17.48 -3.54 -2.64
N GLY A 153 -18.57 -2.81 -2.84
CA GLY A 153 -18.53 -1.36 -2.97
C GLY A 153 -17.54 -0.88 -4.02
N LYS A 154 -16.73 0.11 -3.67
CA LYS A 154 -15.77 0.73 -4.60
C LYS A 154 -14.65 -0.21 -5.05
N LEU A 155 -14.19 -1.12 -4.17
CA LEU A 155 -13.20 -2.12 -4.56
C LEU A 155 -13.78 -3.10 -5.58
N GLY A 156 -14.99 -3.63 -5.31
CA GLY A 156 -15.66 -4.57 -6.21
C GLY A 156 -16.02 -3.97 -7.56
N GLY A 157 -16.38 -2.68 -7.58
CA GLY A 157 -16.67 -1.91 -8.80
C GLY A 157 -15.43 -1.36 -9.51
N LYS A 158 -14.22 -1.50 -8.94
CA LYS A 158 -12.99 -0.84 -9.40
C LYS A 158 -13.13 0.68 -9.50
N GLU A 159 -13.71 1.28 -8.48
CA GLU A 159 -13.98 2.71 -8.37
C GLU A 159 -13.25 3.34 -7.15
N LEU A 160 -12.11 2.74 -6.75
CA LEU A 160 -11.33 3.24 -5.61
C LEU A 160 -10.76 4.63 -5.89
N GLY A 161 -10.88 5.51 -4.89
CA GLY A 161 -10.14 6.76 -4.78
C GLY A 161 -9.11 6.70 -3.64
N PHE A 162 -8.28 7.72 -3.51
CA PHE A 162 -7.18 7.78 -2.53
C PHE A 162 -7.63 7.62 -1.06
N ALA A 163 -8.83 8.04 -0.72
CA ALA A 163 -9.40 7.96 0.62
C ALA A 163 -10.53 6.94 0.75
N SER A 164 -10.63 6.00 -0.19
CA SER A 164 -11.66 4.96 -0.13
C SER A 164 -11.29 3.92 0.93
N ASP A 165 -12.29 3.48 1.67
CA ASP A 165 -12.27 2.28 2.48
C ASP A 165 -12.48 1.03 1.63
N LEU A 166 -12.24 -0.14 2.22
CA LEU A 166 -12.41 -1.43 1.59
C LEU A 166 -13.58 -2.16 2.25
N ASP A 167 -14.64 -2.40 1.48
CA ASP A 167 -15.76 -3.25 1.91
C ASP A 167 -15.44 -4.70 1.55
N LEU A 168 -15.15 -5.52 2.56
CA LEU A 168 -14.69 -6.89 2.38
C LEU A 168 -15.62 -7.89 3.04
N VAL A 169 -15.85 -9.01 2.36
CA VAL A 169 -16.51 -10.20 2.90
C VAL A 169 -15.56 -11.39 2.80
N TYR A 170 -15.46 -12.13 3.89
CA TYR A 170 -14.61 -13.29 4.02
C TYR A 170 -15.43 -14.57 3.98
N LEU A 171 -15.02 -15.52 3.16
CA LEU A 171 -15.69 -16.81 3.00
C LEU A 171 -14.67 -17.94 3.10
N HIS A 172 -15.08 -19.08 3.65
CA HIS A 172 -14.31 -20.32 3.57
C HIS A 172 -15.24 -21.50 3.27
N ASP A 173 -14.70 -22.52 2.63
CA ASP A 173 -15.41 -23.77 2.31
C ASP A 173 -14.63 -25.01 2.77
N ASP A 174 -13.79 -24.84 3.80
CA ASP A 174 -12.99 -25.91 4.34
C ASP A 174 -13.88 -26.96 5.03
N PRO A 175 -13.80 -28.26 4.62
CA PRO A 175 -14.62 -29.32 5.19
C PRO A 175 -14.10 -29.84 6.54
N GLU A 176 -12.91 -29.40 6.97
CA GLU A 176 -12.33 -29.89 8.23
C GLU A 176 -13.16 -29.39 9.43
N PRO A 177 -13.43 -30.25 10.41
CA PRO A 177 -14.15 -29.84 11.61
C PRO A 177 -13.32 -28.82 12.42
N ASP A 178 -14.02 -27.94 13.12
CA ASP A 178 -13.45 -26.99 14.09
C ASP A 178 -12.49 -25.92 13.52
N VAL A 179 -12.40 -25.75 12.19
CA VAL A 179 -11.57 -24.71 11.57
C VAL A 179 -12.24 -23.34 11.48
N GLY A 180 -13.52 -23.23 11.83
CA GLY A 180 -14.27 -21.98 11.75
C GLY A 180 -13.64 -20.85 12.55
N GLU A 181 -13.14 -21.11 13.77
CA GLU A 181 -12.45 -20.11 14.59
C GLU A 181 -11.12 -19.68 13.95
N LEU A 182 -10.40 -20.61 13.32
CA LEU A 182 -9.16 -20.32 12.61
C LEU A 182 -9.41 -19.35 11.45
N TYR A 183 -10.43 -19.62 10.63
CA TYR A 183 -10.80 -18.75 9.52
C TYR A 183 -11.41 -17.40 9.96
N ALA A 184 -12.12 -17.37 11.07
CA ALA A 184 -12.58 -16.13 11.68
C ALA A 184 -11.43 -15.24 12.19
N ARG A 185 -10.28 -15.82 12.51
CA ARG A 185 -9.06 -15.07 12.88
C ARG A 185 -8.21 -14.69 11.68
N LEU A 186 -8.40 -15.38 10.56
CA LEU A 186 -7.68 -15.08 9.33
C LEU A 186 -8.26 -13.85 8.61
N GLY A 187 -9.60 -13.65 8.67
CA GLY A 187 -10.31 -12.47 8.17
C GLY A 187 -10.39 -11.36 9.21
#